data_38211818012e8d001cac3add9c63acde
#
_entry.id   38211818012e8d001cac3add9c63acde
#
_cell.length_a   1.000
_cell.length_b   1.000
_cell.length_c   1.000
_cell.angle_alpha   90.00
_cell.angle_beta   90.00
_cell.angle_gamma   90.00
#
_symmetry.space_group_name_H-M   'P 1'
#
loop_
_entity.id
_entity.type
_entity.pdbx_description
1 polymer ?
#
loop_
_entity_poly.entity_id
_entity_poly.type
_entity_poly.pdbx_seq_one_letter_code
_entity_poly.pdbx_strand_id
1 'polypeptide(L)'
;TLGTVIEMASMPFQHINVLPSPLATVIFHYSPTQDYAPEFTSMINANSVDEEIRILRERYKANPEALKDVLILTPANKVDDRRAEYPDIEVKPIAFSASELKAAHWKFLMGAIGSQSMYMRQINLIMRGLRDNLTLDALRAGIDSSNLSDHLKELARTRLLFASEYIDDSQRLQDL
;
A
#
# COMPACT_ATOMS: atom_id res chain seq x y z
N THR A 1 -19.67 -9.71 -4.44
CA THR A 1 -19.88 -10.15 -3.03
C THR A 1 -18.95 -9.40 -2.06
N LEU A 2 -17.63 -9.37 -2.29
CA LEU A 2 -16.72 -8.58 -1.45
C LEU A 2 -17.01 -7.09 -1.57
N GLY A 3 -17.21 -6.59 -2.79
CA GLY A 3 -17.58 -5.20 -3.05
C GLY A 3 -18.81 -4.77 -2.26
N THR A 4 -19.86 -5.60 -2.24
CA THR A 4 -21.09 -5.31 -1.46
C THR A 4 -20.80 -5.18 0.04
N VAL A 5 -19.91 -6.02 0.60
CA VAL A 5 -19.52 -5.92 2.02
C VAL A 5 -18.80 -4.61 2.30
N ILE A 6 -17.90 -4.21 1.41
CA ILE A 6 -17.15 -2.95 1.53
C ILE A 6 -18.10 -1.76 1.44
N GLU A 7 -19.00 -1.75 0.46
CA GLU A 7 -20.02 -0.69 0.33
C GLU A 7 -20.88 -0.58 1.58
N MET A 8 -21.39 -1.70 2.08
CA MET A 8 -22.25 -1.73 3.27
C MET A 8 -21.51 -1.29 4.55
N ALA A 9 -20.20 -1.44 4.60
CA ALA A 9 -19.37 -1.02 5.72
C ALA A 9 -18.93 0.46 5.62
N SER A 10 -18.76 0.97 4.40
CA SER A 10 -18.20 2.30 4.14
C SER A 10 -19.23 3.38 3.86
N MET A 11 -20.45 3.00 3.46
CA MET A 11 -21.49 3.93 3.05
C MET A 11 -22.81 3.68 3.81
N PRO A 12 -23.43 4.70 4.41
CA PRO A 12 -24.78 4.59 4.93
C PRO A 12 -25.78 4.69 3.77
N PHE A 13 -26.57 3.64 3.56
CA PHE A 13 -27.68 3.63 2.62
C PHE A 13 -29.02 3.74 3.34
N GLN A 14 -29.71 4.84 3.13
CA GLN A 14 -31.01 5.05 3.73
C GLN A 14 -31.95 3.86 3.45
N HIS A 15 -32.59 3.33 4.48
CA HIS A 15 -33.50 2.18 4.46
C HIS A 15 -32.86 0.81 4.13
N ILE A 16 -31.56 0.73 3.91
CA ILE A 16 -30.86 -0.53 3.63
C ILE A 16 -29.98 -0.96 4.78
N ASN A 17 -29.10 -0.08 5.25
CA ASN A 17 -28.24 -0.35 6.40
C ASN A 17 -28.29 0.79 7.42
N VAL A 18 -27.85 0.49 8.63
CA VAL A 18 -27.67 1.47 9.70
C VAL A 18 -26.22 1.43 10.13
N LEU A 19 -25.46 2.46 9.74
CA LEU A 19 -24.09 2.66 10.17
C LEU A 19 -24.04 3.86 11.12
N PRO A 20 -23.71 3.66 12.41
CA PRO A 20 -23.48 4.78 13.33
C PRO A 20 -22.35 5.71 12.86
N SER A 21 -21.34 5.11 12.22
CA SER A 21 -20.23 5.78 11.55
C SER A 21 -19.74 4.91 10.40
N PRO A 22 -19.51 5.45 9.19
CA PRO A 22 -18.85 4.73 8.11
C PRO A 22 -17.48 4.24 8.54
N LEU A 23 -17.11 3.05 8.12
CA LEU A 23 -15.78 2.48 8.38
C LEU A 23 -14.81 2.91 7.28
N ALA A 24 -13.58 3.23 7.67
CA ALA A 24 -12.47 3.31 6.74
C ALA A 24 -12.07 1.88 6.34
N THR A 25 -12.01 1.63 5.03
CA THR A 25 -11.68 0.31 4.49
C THR A 25 -10.32 0.37 3.80
N VAL A 26 -9.43 -0.58 4.11
CA VAL A 26 -8.16 -0.77 3.43
C VAL A 26 -8.23 -2.05 2.61
N ILE A 27 -7.99 -1.95 1.30
CA ILE A 27 -8.02 -3.08 0.38
C ILE A 27 -6.60 -3.34 -0.12
N PHE A 28 -6.08 -4.52 0.17
CA PHE A 28 -4.82 -4.99 -0.41
C PHE A 28 -5.14 -5.78 -1.67
N HIS A 29 -4.77 -5.20 -2.81
CA HIS A 29 -4.97 -5.84 -4.11
C HIS A 29 -3.63 -6.27 -4.70
N TYR A 30 -3.54 -7.53 -5.10
CA TYR A 30 -2.40 -8.09 -5.81
C TYR A 30 -2.88 -8.92 -6.99
N SER A 31 -2.53 -8.49 -8.20
CA SER A 31 -2.75 -9.25 -9.43
C SER A 31 -1.42 -9.41 -10.16
N PRO A 32 -0.84 -10.62 -10.19
CA PRO A 32 0.45 -10.86 -10.87
C PRO A 32 0.39 -10.58 -12.38
N THR A 33 -0.76 -10.82 -12.99
CA THR A 33 -1.00 -10.67 -14.44
C THR A 33 -1.67 -9.34 -14.79
N GLN A 34 -2.11 -8.57 -13.80
CA GLN A 34 -2.90 -7.35 -13.95
C GLN A 34 -4.23 -7.54 -14.71
N ASP A 35 -4.73 -8.77 -14.81
CA ASP A 35 -5.97 -9.11 -15.53
C ASP A 35 -7.23 -8.77 -14.72
N TYR A 36 -7.08 -8.53 -13.41
CA TYR A 36 -8.18 -8.26 -12.52
C TYR A 36 -8.14 -6.83 -12.00
N ALA A 37 -9.20 -6.08 -12.24
CA ALA A 37 -9.39 -4.78 -11.64
C ALA A 37 -9.58 -4.89 -10.12
N PRO A 38 -9.07 -3.94 -9.33
CA PRO A 38 -9.31 -3.88 -7.89
C PRO A 38 -10.79 -3.81 -7.55
N GLU A 39 -11.19 -4.36 -6.41
CA GLU A 39 -12.59 -4.44 -5.96
C GLU A 39 -13.30 -3.09 -5.90
N PHE A 40 -12.57 -2.00 -5.64
CA PHE A 40 -13.16 -0.67 -5.55
C PHE A 40 -13.65 -0.12 -6.89
N THR A 41 -13.19 -0.63 -8.04
CA THR A 41 -13.50 -0.10 -9.37
C THR A 41 -14.99 -0.17 -9.71
N SER A 42 -15.69 -1.13 -9.13
CA SER A 42 -17.16 -1.23 -9.29
C SER A 42 -17.94 -0.28 -8.36
N MET A 43 -17.27 0.32 -7.38
CA MET A 43 -17.91 1.13 -6.33
C MET A 43 -17.74 2.63 -6.51
N ILE A 44 -16.81 3.06 -7.37
CA ILE A 44 -16.53 4.49 -7.61
C ILE A 44 -17.53 5.15 -8.55
N ASN A 45 -18.35 4.36 -9.21
CA ASN A 45 -19.41 4.84 -10.07
C ASN A 45 -20.76 4.34 -9.56
N ALA A 46 -21.76 5.21 -9.58
CA ALA A 46 -23.13 4.80 -9.26
C ALA A 46 -23.65 3.81 -10.32
N ASN A 47 -24.50 2.87 -9.88
CA ASN A 47 -25.13 1.94 -10.80
C ASN A 47 -25.93 2.69 -11.86
N SER A 48 -25.73 2.34 -13.14
CA SER A 48 -26.36 2.96 -14.31
C SER A 48 -27.35 2.02 -15.03
N VAL A 49 -27.60 0.84 -14.50
CA VAL A 49 -28.56 -0.12 -15.07
C VAL A 49 -29.99 0.26 -14.67
N ASP A 50 -30.80 0.75 -15.62
CA ASP A 50 -32.14 1.30 -15.37
C ASP A 50 -33.03 0.38 -14.57
N GLU A 51 -33.04 -0.92 -14.88
CA GLU A 51 -33.87 -1.91 -14.19
C GLU A 51 -33.47 -2.10 -12.74
N GLU A 52 -32.18 -2.12 -12.45
CA GLU A 52 -31.66 -2.25 -11.08
C GLU A 52 -31.92 -0.98 -10.28
N ILE A 53 -31.78 0.19 -10.91
CA ILE A 53 -32.12 1.49 -10.32
C ILE A 53 -33.61 1.55 -9.99
N ARG A 54 -34.44 1.07 -10.89
CA ARG A 54 -35.90 1.00 -10.67
C ARG A 54 -36.22 0.11 -9.47
N ILE A 55 -35.66 -1.08 -9.39
CA ILE A 55 -35.84 -2.01 -8.26
C ILE A 55 -35.35 -1.37 -6.96
N LEU A 56 -34.20 -0.72 -6.97
CA LEU A 56 -33.61 -0.05 -5.81
C LEU A 56 -34.57 1.03 -5.26
N ARG A 57 -35.15 1.84 -6.15
CA ARG A 57 -36.10 2.91 -5.79
C ARG A 57 -37.44 2.37 -5.33
N GLU A 58 -38.04 1.45 -6.08
CA GLU A 58 -39.37 0.95 -5.80
C GLU A 58 -39.43 0.07 -4.55
N ARG A 59 -38.45 -0.83 -4.42
CA ARG A 59 -38.44 -1.84 -3.35
C ARG A 59 -37.75 -1.34 -2.08
N TYR A 60 -36.67 -0.64 -2.21
CA TYR A 60 -35.81 -0.24 -1.08
C TYR A 60 -35.88 1.26 -0.74
N LYS A 61 -36.57 2.05 -1.57
CA LYS A 61 -36.68 3.51 -1.42
C LYS A 61 -35.32 4.21 -1.37
N ALA A 62 -34.32 3.62 -1.99
CA ALA A 62 -32.94 4.11 -2.06
C ALA A 62 -32.57 4.54 -3.48
N ASN A 63 -31.54 5.34 -3.61
CA ASN A 63 -30.95 5.73 -4.89
C ASN A 63 -29.56 5.10 -5.03
N PRO A 64 -29.09 4.88 -6.27
CA PRO A 64 -27.70 4.48 -6.47
C PRO A 64 -26.74 5.59 -6.03
N GLU A 65 -25.70 5.21 -5.36
CA GLU A 65 -24.63 6.09 -4.90
C GLU A 65 -23.28 5.50 -5.27
N ALA A 66 -22.22 6.29 -5.14
CA ALA A 66 -20.86 5.89 -5.40
C ALA A 66 -19.99 6.18 -4.17
N LEU A 67 -18.96 5.37 -3.95
CA LEU A 67 -17.92 5.64 -2.96
C LEU A 67 -17.20 6.94 -3.32
N LYS A 68 -17.08 7.80 -2.33
CA LYS A 68 -16.26 9.03 -2.37
C LYS A 68 -15.01 8.81 -1.52
N ASP A 69 -14.08 9.72 -1.61
CA ASP A 69 -12.87 9.71 -0.78
C ASP A 69 -12.06 8.40 -0.91
N VAL A 70 -11.89 7.94 -2.14
CA VAL A 70 -11.05 6.80 -2.48
C VAL A 70 -9.63 7.29 -2.75
N LEU A 71 -8.66 6.68 -2.10
CA LEU A 71 -7.24 6.91 -2.31
C LEU A 71 -6.56 5.63 -2.81
N ILE A 72 -5.83 5.72 -3.91
CA ILE A 72 -5.00 4.63 -4.41
C ILE A 72 -3.57 4.85 -3.94
N LEU A 73 -3.04 3.88 -3.21
CA LEU A 73 -1.63 3.80 -2.86
C LEU A 73 -0.95 2.78 -3.76
N THR A 74 0.10 3.18 -4.46
CA THR A 74 0.80 2.33 -5.43
C THR A 74 2.32 2.56 -5.36
N PRO A 75 3.18 1.62 -5.82
CA PRO A 75 4.61 1.88 -5.96
C PRO A 75 4.90 3.15 -6.76
N ALA A 76 5.93 3.90 -6.39
CA ALA A 76 6.23 5.21 -6.98
C ALA A 76 6.38 5.16 -8.52
N ASN A 77 6.97 4.08 -9.05
CA ASN A 77 7.15 3.86 -10.49
C ASN A 77 5.85 3.50 -11.24
N LYS A 78 4.72 3.36 -10.54
CA LYS A 78 3.39 3.04 -11.10
C LYS A 78 2.36 4.16 -10.92
N VAL A 79 2.75 5.27 -10.31
CA VAL A 79 1.82 6.37 -10.01
C VAL A 79 1.21 6.95 -11.29
N ASP A 80 2.01 7.20 -12.31
CA ASP A 80 1.52 7.81 -13.55
C ASP A 80 0.63 6.85 -14.34
N ASP A 81 0.96 5.56 -14.35
CA ASP A 81 0.10 4.52 -14.96
C ASP A 81 -1.27 4.51 -14.28
N ARG A 82 -1.31 4.56 -12.94
CA ARG A 82 -2.55 4.53 -12.17
C ARG A 82 -3.34 5.82 -12.27
N ARG A 83 -2.70 6.96 -12.36
CA ARG A 83 -3.39 8.24 -12.64
C ARG A 83 -4.04 8.26 -14.02
N ALA A 84 -3.40 7.67 -15.02
CA ALA A 84 -3.98 7.55 -16.34
C ALA A 84 -5.18 6.58 -16.38
N GLU A 85 -5.12 5.50 -15.60
CA GLU A 85 -6.19 4.50 -15.49
C GLU A 85 -7.39 5.01 -14.67
N TYR A 86 -7.13 5.80 -13.61
CA TYR A 86 -8.15 6.32 -12.68
C TYR A 86 -8.04 7.85 -12.55
N PRO A 87 -8.44 8.61 -13.58
CA PRO A 87 -8.23 10.06 -13.64
C PRO A 87 -8.98 10.84 -12.56
N ASP A 88 -10.09 10.29 -12.05
CA ASP A 88 -10.95 10.94 -11.06
C ASP A 88 -10.63 10.51 -9.62
N ILE A 89 -9.59 9.70 -9.42
CA ILE A 89 -9.20 9.20 -8.11
C ILE A 89 -7.83 9.73 -7.72
N GLU A 90 -7.68 10.12 -6.47
CA GLU A 90 -6.38 10.52 -5.93
C GLU A 90 -5.43 9.32 -5.90
N VAL A 91 -4.24 9.46 -6.50
CA VAL A 91 -3.21 8.41 -6.54
C VAL A 91 -1.94 8.96 -5.91
N LYS A 92 -1.47 8.29 -4.86
CA LYS A 92 -0.23 8.60 -4.15
C LYS A 92 0.75 7.43 -4.17
N PRO A 93 2.06 7.68 -4.12
CA PRO A 93 3.04 6.62 -3.95
C PRO A 93 2.97 6.00 -2.55
N ILE A 94 3.22 4.70 -2.45
CA ILE A 94 3.55 4.08 -1.16
C ILE A 94 5.00 4.47 -0.86
N ALA A 95 5.17 5.38 0.08
CA ALA A 95 6.49 5.82 0.54
C ALA A 95 6.50 5.95 2.07
N PHE A 96 7.66 5.62 2.66
CA PHE A 96 7.88 5.69 4.10
C PHE A 96 9.08 6.59 4.37
N SER A 97 9.02 7.41 5.40
CA SER A 97 10.24 8.03 5.91
C SER A 97 11.13 6.97 6.56
N ALA A 98 12.43 7.02 6.26
CA ALA A 98 13.41 6.10 6.86
C ALA A 98 13.36 6.11 8.39
N SER A 99 13.07 7.28 9.00
CA SER A 99 12.95 7.46 10.44
C SER A 99 11.74 6.75 11.08
N GLU A 100 10.70 6.43 10.30
CA GLU A 100 9.51 5.72 10.76
C GLU A 100 9.68 4.20 10.72
N LEU A 101 10.72 3.72 10.04
CA LEU A 101 10.96 2.30 9.83
C LEU A 101 11.85 1.70 10.91
N LYS A 102 11.38 0.63 11.54
CA LYS A 102 12.16 -0.22 12.45
C LYS A 102 12.94 -1.27 11.66
N ALA A 103 13.96 -1.86 12.26
CA ALA A 103 14.77 -2.91 11.65
C ALA A 103 13.95 -4.11 11.08
N ALA A 104 12.77 -4.40 11.64
CA ALA A 104 11.88 -5.42 11.11
C ALA A 104 11.27 -5.01 9.76
N HIS A 105 10.90 -3.73 9.61
CA HIS A 105 10.33 -3.19 8.38
C HIS A 105 11.41 -3.16 7.28
N TRP A 106 12.61 -2.72 7.58
CA TRP A 106 13.74 -2.74 6.64
C TRP A 106 14.01 -4.15 6.12
N LYS A 107 14.03 -5.17 6.99
CA LYS A 107 14.19 -6.56 6.56
C LYS A 107 13.08 -7.02 5.63
N PHE A 108 11.86 -6.60 5.90
CA PHE A 108 10.72 -6.89 5.03
C PHE A 108 10.91 -6.26 3.65
N LEU A 109 11.19 -4.96 3.58
CA LEU A 109 11.43 -4.24 2.33
C LEU A 109 12.62 -4.80 1.53
N MET A 110 13.65 -5.27 2.21
CA MET A 110 14.79 -5.95 1.59
C MET A 110 14.48 -7.39 1.14
N GLY A 111 13.23 -7.86 1.28
CA GLY A 111 12.82 -9.21 0.90
C GLY A 111 13.51 -10.31 1.71
N ALA A 112 13.88 -10.02 2.94
CA ALA A 112 14.66 -10.90 3.80
C ALA A 112 13.81 -11.69 4.82
N ILE A 113 12.56 -11.92 4.51
CA ILE A 113 11.62 -12.62 5.37
C ILE A 113 12.01 -14.11 5.44
N GLY A 114 12.09 -14.65 6.66
CA GLY A 114 12.39 -16.06 6.89
C GLY A 114 13.85 -16.48 6.64
N SER A 115 14.70 -15.57 6.21
CA SER A 115 16.12 -15.85 5.96
C SER A 115 16.93 -15.81 7.25
N GLN A 116 17.48 -16.95 7.67
CA GLN A 116 18.48 -17.06 8.73
C GLN A 116 19.93 -17.06 8.21
N SER A 117 20.14 -16.60 6.98
CA SER A 117 21.44 -16.59 6.35
C SER A 117 22.46 -15.72 7.13
N MET A 118 23.76 -16.06 7.00
CA MET A 118 24.82 -15.34 7.71
C MET A 118 24.85 -13.85 7.39
N TYR A 119 24.57 -13.47 6.13
CA TYR A 119 24.54 -12.08 5.74
C TYR A 119 23.40 -11.32 6.45
N MET A 120 22.24 -11.95 6.67
CA MET A 120 21.14 -11.34 7.39
C MET A 120 21.44 -11.09 8.88
N ARG A 121 22.24 -11.96 9.50
CA ARG A 121 22.73 -11.70 10.87
C ARG A 121 23.60 -10.44 10.88
N GLN A 122 24.48 -10.29 9.90
CA GLN A 122 25.33 -9.11 9.79
C GLN A 122 24.51 -7.83 9.52
N ILE A 123 23.55 -7.86 8.63
CA ILE A 123 22.62 -6.75 8.41
C ILE A 123 21.89 -6.36 9.69
N ASN A 124 21.42 -7.35 10.45
CA ASN A 124 20.79 -7.09 11.76
C ASN A 124 21.74 -6.43 12.76
N LEU A 125 23.00 -6.81 12.77
CA LEU A 125 24.00 -6.18 13.64
C LEU A 125 24.24 -4.72 13.24
N ILE A 126 24.36 -4.45 11.94
CA ILE A 126 24.50 -3.08 11.40
C ILE A 126 23.30 -2.24 11.82
N MET A 127 22.08 -2.71 11.57
CA MET A 127 20.84 -2.00 11.93
C MET A 127 20.74 -1.72 13.44
N ARG A 128 21.13 -2.68 14.27
CA ARG A 128 21.16 -2.49 15.73
C ARG A 128 22.20 -1.47 16.17
N GLY A 129 23.32 -1.39 15.46
CA GLY A 129 24.37 -0.39 15.72
C GLY A 129 23.93 1.03 15.36
N LEU A 130 23.13 1.17 14.32
CA LEU A 130 22.62 2.46 13.83
C LEU A 130 21.47 2.99 14.70
N ARG A 131 20.68 2.13 15.34
CA ARG A 131 19.53 2.51 16.20
C ARG A 131 18.63 3.58 15.54
N ASP A 132 18.52 4.74 16.17
CA ASP A 132 17.66 5.85 15.74
C ASP A 132 18.24 6.61 14.52
N ASN A 133 19.49 6.32 14.14
CA ASN A 133 20.13 6.87 12.94
C ASN A 133 20.04 5.91 11.74
N LEU A 134 19.05 5.03 11.72
CA LEU A 134 18.83 4.08 10.64
C LEU A 134 18.27 4.79 9.41
N THR A 135 19.16 5.22 8.53
CA THR A 135 18.86 5.82 7.22
C THR A 135 19.35 4.92 6.09
N LEU A 136 18.89 5.18 4.88
CA LEU A 136 19.34 4.45 3.69
C LEU A 136 20.86 4.53 3.52
N ASP A 137 21.44 5.73 3.65
CA ASP A 137 22.88 5.97 3.48
C ASP A 137 23.69 5.36 4.62
N ALA A 138 23.23 5.47 5.87
CA ALA A 138 23.89 4.86 7.01
C ALA A 138 23.91 3.32 6.89
N LEU A 139 22.81 2.72 6.43
CA LEU A 139 22.74 1.28 6.21
C LEU A 139 23.67 0.85 5.07
N ARG A 140 23.72 1.62 3.97
CA ARG A 140 24.66 1.39 2.86
C ARG A 140 26.10 1.43 3.32
N ALA A 141 26.48 2.51 4.04
CA ALA A 141 27.83 2.65 4.60
C ALA A 141 28.18 1.50 5.57
N GLY A 142 27.24 1.07 6.40
CA GLY A 142 27.39 -0.07 7.28
C GLY A 142 27.61 -1.39 6.54
N ILE A 143 26.92 -1.63 5.42
CA ILE A 143 27.13 -2.79 4.56
C ILE A 143 28.53 -2.75 3.94
N ASP A 144 28.93 -1.60 3.41
CA ASP A 144 30.23 -1.43 2.73
C ASP A 144 31.41 -1.63 3.67
N SER A 145 31.29 -1.15 4.91
CA SER A 145 32.31 -1.30 5.95
C SER A 145 32.30 -2.66 6.67
N SER A 146 31.32 -3.50 6.40
CA SER A 146 31.17 -4.81 7.05
C SER A 146 32.21 -5.83 6.60
N ASN A 147 32.40 -6.89 7.40
CA ASN A 147 33.25 -8.03 7.06
C ASN A 147 32.57 -9.07 6.15
N LEU A 148 31.50 -8.70 5.47
CA LEU A 148 30.88 -9.55 4.46
C LEU A 148 31.80 -9.71 3.23
N SER A 149 31.71 -10.88 2.59
CA SER A 149 32.36 -11.06 1.29
C SER A 149 31.75 -10.11 0.24
N ASP A 150 32.50 -9.78 -0.81
CA ASP A 150 32.05 -8.86 -1.85
C ASP A 150 30.73 -9.31 -2.51
N HIS A 151 30.56 -10.61 -2.73
CA HIS A 151 29.31 -11.17 -3.25
C HIS A 151 28.12 -10.91 -2.31
N LEU A 152 28.31 -11.06 -1.00
CA LEU A 152 27.24 -10.81 -0.02
C LEU A 152 26.97 -9.31 0.16
N LYS A 153 27.99 -8.46 0.03
CA LYS A 153 27.80 -7.00 -0.01
C LYS A 153 26.97 -6.60 -1.22
N GLU A 154 27.27 -7.14 -2.38
CA GLU A 154 26.51 -6.85 -3.61
C GLU A 154 25.05 -7.32 -3.51
N LEU A 155 24.83 -8.51 -2.97
CA LEU A 155 23.47 -8.99 -2.69
C LEU A 155 22.73 -8.05 -1.73
N ALA A 156 23.38 -7.60 -0.65
CA ALA A 156 22.81 -6.67 0.31
C ALA A 156 22.49 -5.30 -0.31
N ARG A 157 23.37 -4.77 -1.16
CA ARG A 157 23.14 -3.52 -1.91
C ARG A 157 21.97 -3.62 -2.85
N THR A 158 21.86 -4.73 -3.61
CA THR A 158 20.72 -4.99 -4.49
C THR A 158 19.42 -5.02 -3.70
N ARG A 159 19.40 -5.68 -2.55
CA ARG A 159 18.23 -5.71 -1.66
C ARG A 159 17.90 -4.34 -1.08
N LEU A 160 18.91 -3.57 -0.74
CA LEU A 160 18.73 -2.20 -0.26
C LEU A 160 18.17 -1.27 -1.36
N LEU A 161 18.55 -1.50 -2.61
CA LEU A 161 18.01 -0.79 -3.76
C LEU A 161 16.49 -1.03 -3.89
N PHE A 162 16.02 -2.27 -3.74
CA PHE A 162 14.58 -2.55 -3.72
C PHE A 162 13.87 -1.83 -2.56
N ALA A 163 14.48 -1.81 -1.37
CA ALA A 163 13.91 -1.09 -0.24
C ALA A 163 13.84 0.42 -0.51
N SER A 164 14.82 0.99 -1.23
CA SER A 164 14.88 2.43 -1.52
C SER A 164 13.73 2.92 -2.41
N GLU A 165 13.10 2.05 -3.18
CA GLU A 165 11.91 2.38 -3.99
C GLU A 165 10.70 2.80 -3.14
N TYR A 166 10.70 2.41 -1.86
CA TYR A 166 9.63 2.71 -0.89
C TYR A 166 10.07 3.69 0.19
N ILE A 167 11.24 4.32 0.04
CA ILE A 167 11.77 5.28 1.01
C ILE A 167 11.76 6.67 0.38
N ASP A 168 11.02 7.58 1.01
CA ASP A 168 11.02 9.00 0.66
C ASP A 168 10.86 9.81 1.95
N ASP A 169 11.94 10.45 2.39
CA ASP A 169 11.95 11.23 3.63
C ASP A 169 11.18 12.55 3.50
N SER A 170 10.75 12.93 2.30
CA SER A 170 9.85 14.07 2.08
C SER A 170 8.37 13.71 2.35
N GLN A 171 8.04 12.43 2.37
CA GLN A 171 6.69 11.93 2.66
C GLN A 171 6.64 11.28 4.04
N ARG A 172 5.60 11.58 4.79
CA ARG A 172 5.31 10.94 6.07
C ARG A 172 3.96 10.27 6.01
N LEU A 173 3.83 9.12 6.68
CA LEU A 173 2.54 8.45 6.85
C LEU A 173 1.45 9.35 7.44
N GLN A 174 1.86 10.39 8.17
CA GLN A 174 0.94 11.40 8.73
C GLN A 174 0.30 12.29 7.67
N ASP A 175 0.84 12.32 6.45
CA ASP A 175 0.39 13.16 5.35
C ASP A 175 -0.50 12.36 4.37
N LEU A 176 -0.74 11.08 4.67
CA LEU A 176 -1.65 10.17 3.95
C LEU A 176 -2.98 10.09 4.69
#